data_0d248b4d3aa1574a4b46a21a276ee703
#
_entry.id   0d248b4d3aa1574a4b46a21a276ee703
#
_cell.length_a   1.000
_cell.length_b   1.000
_cell.length_c   1.000
_cell.angle_alpha   90.00
_cell.angle_beta   90.00
_cell.angle_gamma   90.00
#
_symmetry.space_group_name_H-M   'P 1'
#
loop_
_entity.id
_entity.type
_entity.pdbx_description
1 polymer ?
#
loop_
_entity_poly.entity_id
_entity_poly.type
_entity_poly.pdbx_seq_one_letter_code
_entity_poly.pdbx_strand_id
1 'polypeptide(L)'
;MEIKIAEKNNLSARLIVEDVDTTFMNSLRRIILAEVPSMAIDEVVVIENSSMLHDEILAHRLGLIPLKTDLDSYNLPEDCTCKSELGCNLCRVSLTLDVEAGDSIRTVYSSELVSENPNIVPVSDKIPIAKLAQAQKIKLEAYARLGKGEKHAKWQPVSVAAYKNFPKVKINEKLCDACGKCVEICPKRVLTLSESGKKLELRNIIDCTVCKDCVGVCPTSPPALEVSWNKDVFVLDIESTGALPVERIVLEALKILNKKAELFLEQLSVKKDEEAKVD
;
A
#
# COMPACT_ATOMS: atom_id res chain seq x y z
N MET A 1 -7.89 7.39 -21.31
CA MET A 1 -7.22 6.60 -20.25
C MET A 1 -7.36 5.13 -20.58
N GLU A 2 -6.26 4.42 -20.68
CA GLU A 2 -6.19 2.97 -20.89
C GLU A 2 -5.35 2.35 -19.76
N ILE A 3 -5.76 1.17 -19.27
CA ILE A 3 -5.06 0.47 -18.18
C ILE A 3 -4.68 -0.92 -18.66
N LYS A 4 -3.38 -1.25 -18.53
CA LYS A 4 -2.83 -2.57 -18.83
C LYS A 4 -2.25 -3.16 -17.54
N ILE A 5 -2.63 -4.40 -17.24
CA ILE A 5 -2.10 -5.12 -16.08
C ILE A 5 -0.79 -5.80 -16.51
N ALA A 6 0.34 -5.33 -16.00
CA ALA A 6 1.63 -5.95 -16.26
C ALA A 6 1.85 -7.17 -15.37
N GLU A 7 1.56 -7.05 -14.07
CA GLU A 7 1.65 -8.13 -13.09
C GLU A 7 0.53 -7.95 -12.07
N LYS A 8 -0.04 -9.04 -11.58
CA LYS A 8 -1.08 -9.01 -10.55
C LYS A 8 -1.11 -10.31 -9.76
N ASN A 9 -1.21 -10.16 -8.45
CA ASN A 9 -1.62 -11.19 -7.51
C ASN A 9 -2.57 -10.59 -6.46
N ASN A 10 -2.96 -11.35 -5.44
CA ASN A 10 -3.90 -10.84 -4.43
C ASN A 10 -3.31 -9.69 -3.58
N LEU A 11 -2.00 -9.64 -3.41
CA LEU A 11 -1.31 -8.68 -2.53
C LEU A 11 -0.57 -7.59 -3.29
N SER A 12 -0.28 -7.77 -4.58
CA SER A 12 0.43 -6.77 -5.37
C SER A 12 -0.13 -6.64 -6.78
N ALA A 13 -0.02 -5.44 -7.33
CA ALA A 13 -0.31 -5.17 -8.73
C ALA A 13 0.67 -4.16 -9.29
N ARG A 14 1.10 -4.41 -10.54
CA ARG A 14 1.83 -3.48 -11.38
C ARG A 14 0.97 -3.13 -12.59
N LEU A 15 0.57 -1.88 -12.66
CA LEU A 15 -0.34 -1.38 -13.68
C LEU A 15 0.39 -0.38 -14.59
N ILE A 16 0.13 -0.45 -15.89
CA ILE A 16 0.52 0.58 -16.85
C ILE A 16 -0.73 1.40 -17.12
N VAL A 17 -0.66 2.71 -16.85
CA VAL A 17 -1.77 3.65 -17.03
C VAL A 17 -1.38 4.65 -18.10
N GLU A 18 -2.15 4.71 -19.17
CA GLU A 18 -1.90 5.54 -20.35
C GLU A 18 -2.93 6.68 -20.46
N ASP A 19 -2.55 7.79 -21.10
CA ASP A 19 -3.37 8.98 -21.30
C ASP A 19 -3.87 9.63 -20.00
N VAL A 20 -2.97 9.77 -19.05
CA VAL A 20 -3.20 10.46 -17.76
C VAL A 20 -2.05 11.41 -17.46
N ASP A 21 -2.31 12.37 -16.60
CA ASP A 21 -1.30 13.31 -16.13
C ASP A 21 -0.73 12.90 -14.74
N THR A 22 0.36 13.55 -14.36
CA THR A 22 1.01 13.35 -13.06
C THR A 22 0.08 13.74 -11.91
N THR A 23 -0.81 14.71 -12.10
CA THR A 23 -1.74 15.19 -11.08
C THR A 23 -2.72 14.10 -10.68
N PHE A 24 -3.31 13.43 -11.68
CA PHE A 24 -4.20 12.29 -11.45
C PHE A 24 -3.48 11.14 -10.72
N MET A 25 -2.29 10.75 -11.22
CA MET A 25 -1.52 9.66 -10.61
C MET A 25 -1.13 9.94 -9.17
N ASN A 26 -0.72 11.18 -8.87
CA ASN A 26 -0.37 11.57 -7.52
C ASN A 26 -1.61 11.64 -6.60
N SER A 27 -2.74 12.11 -7.10
CA SER A 27 -3.99 12.13 -6.36
C SER A 27 -4.44 10.72 -6.00
N LEU A 28 -4.44 9.80 -6.97
CA LEU A 28 -4.78 8.40 -6.76
C LEU A 28 -3.85 7.75 -5.72
N ARG A 29 -2.53 7.92 -5.87
CA ARG A 29 -1.55 7.40 -4.91
C ARG A 29 -1.78 7.91 -3.50
N ARG A 30 -2.04 9.21 -3.34
CA ARG A 30 -2.30 9.82 -2.02
C ARG A 30 -3.58 9.30 -1.39
N ILE A 31 -4.64 9.13 -2.17
CA ILE A 31 -5.90 8.55 -1.68
C ILE A 31 -5.70 7.11 -1.24
N ILE A 32 -4.96 6.30 -2.01
CA ILE A 32 -4.63 4.92 -1.64
C ILE A 32 -3.94 4.85 -0.27
N LEU A 33 -2.97 5.74 -0.02
CA LEU A 33 -2.20 5.75 1.23
C LEU A 33 -2.96 6.33 2.41
N ALA A 34 -3.73 7.40 2.19
CA ALA A 34 -4.23 8.24 3.27
C ALA A 34 -5.72 8.06 3.56
N GLU A 35 -6.53 7.66 2.58
CA GLU A 35 -7.98 7.78 2.67
C GLU A 35 -8.74 6.46 2.52
N VAL A 36 -8.17 5.45 1.86
CA VAL A 36 -8.79 4.12 1.81
C VAL A 36 -8.81 3.54 3.22
N PRO A 37 -10.01 3.23 3.77
CA PRO A 37 -10.12 2.73 5.13
C PRO A 37 -9.55 1.32 5.28
N SER A 38 -8.99 1.02 6.45
CA SER A 38 -8.65 -0.35 6.86
C SER A 38 -8.93 -0.57 8.34
N MET A 39 -9.01 -1.84 8.74
CA MET A 39 -9.24 -2.25 10.13
C MET A 39 -7.89 -2.29 10.88
N ALA A 40 -7.84 -1.70 12.08
CA ALA A 40 -6.70 -1.85 12.97
C ALA A 40 -7.14 -1.77 14.43
N ILE A 41 -6.38 -2.40 15.32
CA ILE A 41 -6.58 -2.27 16.78
C ILE A 41 -6.28 -0.81 17.16
N ASP A 42 -7.23 -0.20 17.86
CA ASP A 42 -7.16 1.21 18.26
C ASP A 42 -7.12 1.40 19.76
N GLU A 43 -7.84 0.59 20.50
CA GLU A 43 -7.90 0.60 21.95
C GLU A 43 -7.51 -0.77 22.50
N VAL A 44 -6.81 -0.79 23.65
CA VAL A 44 -6.43 -2.01 24.34
C VAL A 44 -6.71 -1.81 25.83
N VAL A 45 -7.45 -2.73 26.42
CA VAL A 45 -7.69 -2.83 27.86
C VAL A 45 -6.81 -3.94 28.40
N VAL A 46 -5.76 -3.61 29.12
CA VAL A 46 -4.85 -4.57 29.74
C VAL A 46 -5.43 -4.99 31.08
N ILE A 47 -5.75 -6.28 31.22
CA ILE A 47 -6.26 -6.88 32.46
C ILE A 47 -5.11 -7.37 33.33
N GLU A 48 -4.13 -8.03 32.69
CA GLU A 48 -2.94 -8.54 33.34
C GLU A 48 -1.76 -8.53 32.37
N ASN A 49 -0.63 -7.98 32.79
CA ASN A 49 0.62 -8.01 32.04
C ASN A 49 1.80 -8.16 33.02
N SER A 50 2.31 -9.38 33.13
CA SER A 50 3.52 -9.67 33.87
C SER A 50 4.76 -9.84 32.98
N SER A 51 4.64 -9.52 31.66
CA SER A 51 5.75 -9.57 30.72
C SER A 51 6.77 -8.45 30.96
N MET A 52 7.92 -8.52 30.29
CA MET A 52 8.91 -7.45 30.33
C MET A 52 8.53 -6.22 29.49
N LEU A 53 7.48 -6.30 28.65
CA LEU A 53 7.01 -5.19 27.84
C LEU A 53 6.04 -4.32 28.65
N HIS A 54 6.26 -3.01 28.65
CA HIS A 54 5.30 -2.05 29.18
C HIS A 54 4.00 -2.05 28.35
N ASP A 55 2.88 -1.73 28.98
CA ASP A 55 1.55 -1.79 28.37
C ASP A 55 1.45 -0.93 27.12
N GLU A 56 2.08 0.24 27.11
CA GLU A 56 2.08 1.16 25.95
C GLU A 56 2.81 0.54 24.74
N ILE A 57 3.93 -0.16 25.00
CA ILE A 57 4.69 -0.84 23.94
C ILE A 57 3.89 -2.02 23.39
N LEU A 58 3.25 -2.78 24.28
CA LEU A 58 2.38 -3.89 23.91
C LEU A 58 1.21 -3.40 23.07
N ALA A 59 0.51 -2.35 23.51
CA ALA A 59 -0.60 -1.73 22.79
C ALA A 59 -0.17 -1.18 21.42
N HIS A 60 1.00 -0.51 21.34
CA HIS A 60 1.55 -0.03 20.09
C HIS A 60 1.85 -1.18 19.11
N ARG A 61 2.45 -2.27 19.59
CA ARG A 61 2.73 -3.45 18.75
C ARG A 61 1.44 -4.09 18.23
N LEU A 62 0.42 -4.24 19.08
CA LEU A 62 -0.90 -4.75 18.71
C LEU A 62 -1.56 -3.87 17.64
N GLY A 63 -1.50 -2.54 17.81
CA GLY A 63 -2.04 -1.58 16.84
C GLY A 63 -1.41 -1.67 15.45
N LEU A 64 -0.15 -2.10 15.34
CA LEU A 64 0.56 -2.26 14.07
C LEU A 64 0.36 -3.63 13.40
N ILE A 65 -0.36 -4.56 14.03
CA ILE A 65 -0.72 -5.84 13.40
C ILE A 65 -1.77 -5.60 12.33
N PRO A 66 -1.50 -5.90 11.05
CA PRO A 66 -2.49 -5.75 10.00
C PRO A 66 -3.60 -6.79 10.18
N LEU A 67 -4.85 -6.30 10.17
CA LEU A 67 -6.05 -7.13 10.26
C LEU A 67 -6.73 -7.23 8.90
N LYS A 68 -7.31 -8.39 8.59
CA LYS A 68 -8.23 -8.51 7.46
C LYS A 68 -9.37 -7.53 7.65
N THR A 69 -9.79 -6.88 6.58
CA THR A 69 -10.75 -5.78 6.61
C THR A 69 -11.99 -6.13 5.80
N ASP A 70 -13.15 -5.90 6.37
CA ASP A 70 -14.44 -5.99 5.70
C ASP A 70 -15.08 -4.60 5.65
N LEU A 71 -15.04 -3.97 4.47
CA LEU A 71 -15.59 -2.61 4.24
C LEU A 71 -17.10 -2.63 3.97
N ASP A 72 -17.70 -3.80 3.80
CA ASP A 72 -19.11 -3.93 3.47
C ASP A 72 -19.96 -4.11 4.73
N SER A 73 -19.38 -4.71 5.80
CA SER A 73 -20.07 -4.96 7.07
C SER A 73 -19.81 -3.90 8.14
N TYR A 74 -18.72 -3.15 8.03
CA TYR A 74 -18.32 -2.16 9.02
C TYR A 74 -18.31 -0.75 8.47
N ASN A 75 -18.73 0.21 9.32
CA ASN A 75 -18.71 1.63 9.03
C ASN A 75 -17.54 2.33 9.72
N LEU A 76 -17.05 3.42 9.14
CA LEU A 76 -16.17 4.33 9.85
C LEU A 76 -16.91 4.87 11.10
N PRO A 77 -16.23 5.07 12.23
CA PRO A 77 -16.86 5.63 13.44
C PRO A 77 -17.59 6.95 13.20
N GLU A 78 -17.08 7.77 12.29
CA GLU A 78 -17.65 9.08 11.89
C GLU A 78 -18.98 8.92 11.15
N ASP A 79 -19.13 7.87 10.35
CA ASP A 79 -20.29 7.59 9.50
C ASP A 79 -21.29 6.64 10.19
N CYS A 80 -20.96 6.13 11.38
CA CYS A 80 -21.78 5.16 12.09
C CYS A 80 -23.01 5.83 12.74
N THR A 81 -24.17 5.24 12.55
CA THR A 81 -25.45 5.72 13.12
C THR A 81 -25.52 5.65 14.64
N CYS A 82 -24.67 4.84 15.29
CA CYS A 82 -24.68 4.70 16.75
C CYS A 82 -24.24 5.96 17.50
N LYS A 83 -23.38 6.81 16.89
CA LYS A 83 -22.81 8.02 17.48
C LYS A 83 -22.24 7.85 18.89
N SER A 84 -21.86 6.61 19.24
CA SER A 84 -21.32 6.27 20.56
C SER A 84 -19.80 6.36 20.53
N GLU A 85 -19.18 6.96 21.55
CA GLU A 85 -17.73 7.00 21.73
C GLU A 85 -17.13 5.58 21.87
N LEU A 86 -17.88 4.69 22.54
CA LEU A 86 -17.46 3.29 22.70
C LEU A 86 -17.66 2.43 21.46
N GLY A 87 -18.42 2.92 20.46
CA GLY A 87 -18.76 2.19 19.26
C GLY A 87 -19.87 1.16 19.45
N CYS A 88 -20.19 0.42 18.38
CA CYS A 88 -21.16 -0.66 18.35
C CYS A 88 -20.66 -1.77 17.40
N ASN A 89 -21.39 -2.88 17.32
CA ASN A 89 -21.04 -4.05 16.49
C ASN A 89 -20.91 -3.74 14.98
N LEU A 90 -21.36 -2.56 14.51
CA LEU A 90 -21.22 -2.11 13.13
C LEU A 90 -19.96 -1.25 12.89
N CYS A 91 -19.26 -0.83 13.93
CA CYS A 91 -18.07 0.03 13.81
C CYS A 91 -16.88 -0.42 14.67
N ARG A 92 -17.03 -1.46 15.47
CA ARG A 92 -16.01 -1.98 16.37
C ARG A 92 -16.09 -3.50 16.47
N VAL A 93 -14.91 -4.14 16.63
CA VAL A 93 -14.77 -5.59 16.84
C VAL A 93 -13.86 -5.81 18.05
N SER A 94 -14.21 -6.75 18.93
CA SER A 94 -13.34 -7.14 20.03
C SER A 94 -12.44 -8.32 19.64
N LEU A 95 -11.21 -8.27 20.14
CA LEU A 95 -10.24 -9.35 20.09
C LEU A 95 -9.71 -9.58 21.49
N THR A 96 -9.55 -10.83 21.88
CA THR A 96 -9.02 -11.19 23.20
C THR A 96 -7.69 -11.91 23.08
N LEU A 97 -6.80 -11.68 24.03
CA LEU A 97 -5.57 -12.41 24.20
C LEU A 97 -5.48 -12.86 25.66
N ASP A 98 -5.39 -14.17 25.90
CA ASP A 98 -5.17 -14.75 27.23
C ASP A 98 -4.12 -15.86 27.11
N VAL A 99 -2.87 -15.55 27.44
CA VAL A 99 -1.74 -16.43 27.23
C VAL A 99 -0.83 -16.42 28.44
N GLU A 100 -0.47 -17.61 28.89
CA GLU A 100 0.46 -17.84 29.99
C GLU A 100 1.64 -18.70 29.52
N ALA A 101 2.84 -18.36 29.97
CA ALA A 101 4.02 -19.19 29.78
C ALA A 101 4.11 -20.19 30.94
N GLY A 102 4.23 -21.47 30.62
CA GLY A 102 4.48 -22.51 31.60
C GLY A 102 5.95 -22.47 32.10
N ASP A 103 6.59 -23.64 32.19
CA ASP A 103 7.96 -23.79 32.69
C ASP A 103 9.06 -23.30 31.75
N SER A 104 8.74 -22.87 30.56
CA SER A 104 9.72 -22.44 29.54
C SER A 104 9.36 -21.09 28.91
N ILE A 105 10.36 -20.44 28.32
CA ILE A 105 10.17 -19.20 27.56
C ILE A 105 9.24 -19.48 26.37
N ARG A 106 8.20 -18.65 26.21
CA ARG A 106 7.21 -18.73 25.14
C ARG A 106 7.15 -17.44 24.34
N THR A 107 7.07 -17.54 23.01
CA THR A 107 6.75 -16.40 22.16
C THR A 107 5.25 -16.41 21.87
N VAL A 108 4.59 -15.29 22.12
CA VAL A 108 3.18 -15.04 21.82
C VAL A 108 3.09 -14.52 20.38
N TYR A 109 2.25 -15.14 19.57
CA TYR A 109 2.05 -14.79 18.17
C TYR A 109 0.65 -14.23 17.93
N SER A 110 0.48 -13.57 16.78
CA SER A 110 -0.81 -13.03 16.33
C SER A 110 -1.91 -14.08 16.17
N SER A 111 -1.56 -15.35 15.95
CA SER A 111 -2.51 -16.48 15.92
C SER A 111 -3.25 -16.71 17.24
N GLU A 112 -2.72 -16.17 18.35
CA GLU A 112 -3.31 -16.32 19.68
C GLU A 112 -4.34 -15.21 20.00
N LEU A 113 -4.48 -14.21 19.12
CA LEU A 113 -5.56 -13.23 19.18
C LEU A 113 -6.87 -13.87 18.70
N VAL A 114 -7.82 -14.00 19.59
CA VAL A 114 -9.15 -14.55 19.32
C VAL A 114 -10.11 -13.40 19.03
N SER A 115 -10.60 -13.34 17.80
CA SER A 115 -11.55 -12.31 17.36
C SER A 115 -13.00 -12.79 17.56
N GLU A 116 -13.88 -11.89 17.96
CA GLU A 116 -15.32 -12.12 17.99
C GLU A 116 -15.90 -12.32 16.58
N ASN A 117 -15.31 -11.69 15.57
CA ASN A 117 -15.67 -11.87 14.16
C ASN A 117 -14.58 -12.65 13.40
N PRO A 118 -14.87 -13.86 12.87
CA PRO A 118 -13.90 -14.69 12.18
C PRO A 118 -13.33 -14.08 10.89
N ASN A 119 -13.99 -13.06 10.33
CA ASN A 119 -13.53 -12.35 9.15
C ASN A 119 -12.48 -11.25 9.47
N ILE A 120 -12.44 -10.79 10.73
CA ILE A 120 -11.52 -9.76 11.19
C ILE A 120 -10.45 -10.41 12.06
N VAL A 121 -9.43 -10.94 11.41
CA VAL A 121 -8.32 -11.65 12.04
C VAL A 121 -6.98 -11.09 11.53
N PRO A 122 -5.87 -11.32 12.25
CA PRO A 122 -4.55 -10.99 11.75
C PRO A 122 -4.28 -11.56 10.36
N VAL A 123 -3.62 -10.79 9.50
CA VAL A 123 -3.28 -11.22 8.13
C VAL A 123 -2.32 -12.41 8.14
N SER A 124 -1.47 -12.50 9.14
CA SER A 124 -0.50 -13.59 9.32
C SER A 124 -0.53 -14.09 10.76
N ASP A 125 -0.48 -15.41 10.93
CA ASP A 125 -0.47 -16.07 12.22
C ASP A 125 0.90 -16.02 12.93
N LYS A 126 1.95 -15.58 12.24
CA LYS A 126 3.35 -15.65 12.68
C LYS A 126 3.93 -14.31 13.12
N ILE A 127 3.12 -13.29 13.35
CA ILE A 127 3.61 -11.99 13.82
C ILE A 127 3.89 -12.10 15.32
N PRO A 128 5.14 -11.93 15.79
CA PRO A 128 5.47 -12.03 17.20
C PRO A 128 4.98 -10.80 17.96
N ILE A 129 4.16 -10.98 18.99
CA ILE A 129 3.63 -9.93 19.84
C ILE A 129 4.58 -9.67 21.02
N ALA A 130 4.85 -10.70 21.82
CA ALA A 130 5.69 -10.61 23.01
C ALA A 130 6.45 -11.91 23.24
N LYS A 131 7.49 -11.83 24.09
CA LYS A 131 8.19 -13.00 24.62
C LYS A 131 7.95 -13.07 26.12
N LEU A 132 7.39 -14.16 26.59
CA LEU A 132 7.11 -14.41 28.01
C LEU A 132 8.19 -15.30 28.61
N ALA A 133 8.72 -14.92 29.75
CA ALA A 133 9.52 -15.79 30.59
C ALA A 133 8.61 -16.77 31.35
N GLN A 134 9.21 -17.69 32.07
CA GLN A 134 8.52 -18.67 32.91
C GLN A 134 7.50 -18.00 33.86
N ALA A 135 6.29 -18.56 33.92
CA ALA A 135 5.16 -18.09 34.71
C ALA A 135 4.68 -16.66 34.45
N GLN A 136 5.10 -16.05 33.33
CA GLN A 136 4.55 -14.76 32.89
C GLN A 136 3.26 -14.94 32.09
N LYS A 137 2.38 -13.95 32.24
CA LYS A 137 1.05 -13.94 31.62
C LYS A 137 0.72 -12.60 30.97
N ILE A 138 -0.02 -12.65 29.87
CA ILE A 138 -0.67 -11.50 29.25
C ILE A 138 -2.15 -11.84 29.08
N LYS A 139 -3.00 -10.98 29.64
CA LYS A 139 -4.44 -11.03 29.44
C LYS A 139 -4.95 -9.63 29.12
N LEU A 140 -5.57 -9.48 27.94
CA LEU A 140 -6.07 -8.19 27.45
C LEU A 140 -7.26 -8.36 26.53
N GLU A 141 -8.00 -7.27 26.37
CA GLU A 141 -9.02 -7.09 25.34
C GLU A 141 -8.59 -5.96 24.42
N ALA A 142 -8.59 -6.21 23.13
CA ALA A 142 -8.24 -5.25 22.10
C ALA A 142 -9.47 -4.94 21.24
N TYR A 143 -9.62 -3.69 20.87
CA TYR A 143 -10.75 -3.24 20.10
C TYR A 143 -10.27 -2.66 18.76
N ALA A 144 -10.71 -3.28 17.68
CA ALA A 144 -10.39 -2.88 16.33
C ALA A 144 -11.54 -2.07 15.72
N ARG A 145 -11.20 -1.04 14.95
CA ARG A 145 -12.13 -0.22 14.19
C ARG A 145 -11.56 0.21 12.85
N LEU A 146 -12.43 0.60 11.93
CA LEU A 146 -12.00 1.21 10.68
C LEU A 146 -11.42 2.60 10.93
N GLY A 147 -10.37 2.92 10.21
CA GLY A 147 -9.78 4.25 10.19
C GLY A 147 -9.04 4.50 8.89
N LYS A 148 -8.49 5.69 8.75
CA LYS A 148 -7.80 6.15 7.54
C LYS A 148 -6.33 6.42 7.83
N GLY A 149 -5.49 6.15 6.83
CA GLY A 149 -4.04 6.35 6.91
C GLY A 149 -3.62 7.79 7.25
N GLU A 150 -4.46 8.77 6.93
CA GLU A 150 -4.24 10.18 7.30
C GLU A 150 -4.21 10.43 8.81
N LYS A 151 -4.95 9.61 9.59
CA LYS A 151 -4.97 9.72 11.05
C LYS A 151 -3.77 9.02 11.69
N HIS A 152 -3.46 7.81 11.21
CA HIS A 152 -2.32 7.04 11.69
C HIS A 152 -1.92 5.95 10.67
N ALA A 153 -0.62 5.71 10.51
CA ALA A 153 -0.08 4.75 9.56
C ALA A 153 -0.57 3.30 9.77
N LYS A 154 -1.05 2.93 10.97
CA LYS A 154 -1.65 1.62 11.24
C LYS A 154 -2.86 1.29 10.35
N TRP A 155 -3.53 2.32 9.84
CA TRP A 155 -4.66 2.19 8.92
C TRP A 155 -4.28 2.32 7.45
N GLN A 156 -2.99 2.35 7.10
CA GLN A 156 -2.59 2.31 5.71
C GLN A 156 -2.79 0.90 5.15
N PRO A 157 -3.63 0.73 4.09
CA PRO A 157 -3.92 -0.60 3.55
C PRO A 157 -2.79 -1.13 2.67
N VAL A 158 -1.79 -0.30 2.36
CA VAL A 158 -0.68 -0.61 1.47
C VAL A 158 0.67 -0.38 2.14
N SER A 159 1.64 -1.25 1.88
CA SER A 159 3.06 -1.05 2.20
C SER A 159 3.75 -0.21 1.13
N VAL A 160 3.33 -0.36 -0.13
CA VAL A 160 3.84 0.40 -1.27
C VAL A 160 2.68 0.93 -2.10
N ALA A 161 2.71 2.22 -2.40
CA ALA A 161 1.96 2.86 -3.47
C ALA A 161 2.87 3.88 -4.13
N ALA A 162 3.45 3.51 -5.27
CA ALA A 162 4.43 4.33 -5.97
C ALA A 162 4.15 4.32 -7.48
N TYR A 163 4.45 5.41 -8.14
CA TYR A 163 4.41 5.46 -9.59
C TYR A 163 5.68 6.07 -10.18
N LYS A 164 5.97 5.69 -11.39
CA LYS A 164 7.01 6.29 -12.22
C LYS A 164 6.51 6.45 -13.65
N ASN A 165 7.10 7.39 -14.39
CA ASN A 165 6.85 7.48 -15.82
C ASN A 165 7.35 6.21 -16.52
N PHE A 166 6.63 5.80 -17.58
CA PHE A 166 7.03 4.65 -18.38
C PHE A 166 8.34 4.96 -19.12
N PRO A 167 9.39 4.15 -18.94
CA PRO A 167 10.68 4.37 -19.56
C PRO A 167 10.62 4.22 -21.07
N LYS A 168 11.42 5.03 -21.77
CA LYS A 168 11.61 4.94 -23.21
C LYS A 168 13.11 4.89 -23.50
N VAL A 169 13.55 3.77 -24.00
CA VAL A 169 14.93 3.52 -24.39
C VAL A 169 14.99 3.30 -25.89
N LYS A 170 15.79 4.11 -26.58
CA LYS A 170 16.04 3.93 -28.00
C LYS A 170 17.49 3.49 -28.19
N ILE A 171 17.71 2.52 -29.06
CA ILE A 171 19.01 2.00 -29.44
C ILE A 171 19.25 2.38 -30.91
N ASN A 172 20.33 3.09 -31.17
CA ASN A 172 20.76 3.34 -32.54
C ASN A 172 21.66 2.18 -32.99
N GLU A 173 21.10 1.24 -33.71
CA GLU A 173 21.80 0.04 -34.21
C GLU A 173 23.00 0.36 -35.12
N LYS A 174 23.01 1.55 -35.78
CA LYS A 174 24.12 1.96 -36.66
C LYS A 174 25.34 2.44 -35.89
N LEU A 175 25.16 2.95 -34.70
CA LEU A 175 26.20 3.46 -33.83
C LEU A 175 26.65 2.45 -32.77
N CYS A 176 25.82 1.45 -32.49
CA CYS A 176 26.07 0.45 -31.44
C CYS A 176 27.01 -0.62 -31.94
N ASP A 177 28.18 -0.75 -31.30
CA ASP A 177 29.18 -1.78 -31.56
C ASP A 177 28.96 -3.06 -30.73
N ALA A 178 27.87 -3.14 -29.98
CA ALA A 178 27.51 -4.25 -29.07
C ALA A 178 28.61 -4.59 -28.04
N CYS A 179 29.37 -3.62 -27.57
CA CYS A 179 30.51 -3.80 -26.62
C CYS A 179 30.11 -4.34 -25.23
N GLY A 180 28.82 -4.37 -24.89
CA GLY A 180 28.32 -4.94 -23.62
C GLY A 180 28.45 -4.05 -22.39
N LYS A 181 29.20 -2.94 -22.39
CA LYS A 181 29.42 -2.08 -21.21
C LYS A 181 28.12 -1.57 -20.56
N CYS A 182 27.13 -1.23 -21.39
CA CYS A 182 25.81 -0.79 -20.91
C CYS A 182 24.99 -1.91 -20.27
N VAL A 183 25.25 -3.16 -20.62
CA VAL A 183 24.63 -4.35 -20.00
C VAL A 183 25.21 -4.57 -18.59
N GLU A 184 26.53 -4.49 -18.45
CA GLU A 184 27.24 -4.69 -17.18
C GLU A 184 26.87 -3.65 -16.13
N ILE A 185 26.80 -2.37 -16.54
CA ILE A 185 26.50 -1.27 -15.60
C ILE A 185 25.01 -1.21 -15.18
N CYS A 186 24.09 -1.83 -15.90
CA CYS A 186 22.68 -1.71 -15.66
C CYS A 186 22.25 -2.47 -14.40
N PRO A 187 21.88 -1.80 -13.28
CA PRO A 187 21.53 -2.46 -12.02
C PRO A 187 20.23 -3.28 -12.14
N LYS A 188 19.35 -2.92 -13.08
CA LYS A 188 18.08 -3.60 -13.35
C LYS A 188 18.16 -4.63 -14.49
N ARG A 189 19.32 -4.77 -15.13
CA ARG A 189 19.57 -5.73 -16.22
C ARG A 189 18.52 -5.65 -17.35
N VAL A 190 18.11 -4.42 -17.69
CA VAL A 190 17.12 -4.14 -18.73
C VAL A 190 17.69 -4.33 -20.14
N LEU A 191 19.01 -4.29 -20.25
CA LEU A 191 19.76 -4.43 -21.50
C LEU A 191 20.41 -5.82 -21.53
N THR A 192 20.37 -6.48 -22.68
CA THR A 192 21.02 -7.76 -22.94
C THR A 192 21.67 -7.75 -24.32
N LEU A 193 22.67 -8.59 -24.53
CA LEU A 193 23.15 -8.88 -25.87
C LEU A 193 22.32 -10.04 -26.46
N SER A 194 22.04 -9.99 -27.76
CA SER A 194 21.44 -11.09 -28.50
C SER A 194 22.28 -12.37 -28.37
N GLU A 195 21.71 -13.53 -28.62
CA GLU A 195 22.41 -14.82 -28.59
C GLU A 195 23.65 -14.83 -29.51
N SER A 196 23.62 -14.11 -30.62
CA SER A 196 24.75 -13.93 -31.52
C SER A 196 25.83 -12.97 -31.02
N GLY A 197 25.60 -12.24 -29.91
CA GLY A 197 26.47 -11.21 -29.36
C GLY A 197 26.62 -9.94 -30.21
N LYS A 198 25.84 -9.82 -31.31
CA LYS A 198 26.02 -8.76 -32.32
C LYS A 198 25.02 -7.61 -32.19
N LYS A 199 24.00 -7.75 -31.36
CA LYS A 199 22.96 -6.71 -31.17
C LYS A 199 22.64 -6.52 -29.69
N LEU A 200 22.36 -5.28 -29.33
CA LEU A 200 21.84 -4.92 -28.03
C LEU A 200 20.29 -5.00 -28.07
N GLU A 201 19.71 -5.68 -27.11
CA GLU A 201 18.28 -5.88 -26.97
C GLU A 201 17.74 -5.36 -25.64
N LEU A 202 16.48 -4.96 -25.64
CA LEU A 202 15.76 -4.54 -24.44
C LEU A 202 14.99 -5.72 -23.85
N ARG A 203 15.16 -5.95 -22.55
CA ARG A 203 14.46 -6.95 -21.77
C ARG A 203 13.78 -6.28 -20.60
N ASN A 204 12.47 -6.47 -20.40
CA ASN A 204 11.71 -5.89 -19.29
C ASN A 204 11.92 -4.38 -19.12
N ILE A 205 11.60 -3.60 -20.13
CA ILE A 205 11.78 -2.12 -20.11
C ILE A 205 11.10 -1.47 -18.90
N ILE A 206 10.01 -2.04 -18.39
CA ILE A 206 9.26 -1.56 -17.22
C ILE A 206 10.17 -1.40 -15.99
N ASP A 207 11.19 -2.24 -15.84
CA ASP A 207 12.09 -2.21 -14.68
C ASP A 207 13.13 -1.08 -14.76
N CYS A 208 13.28 -0.42 -15.92
CA CYS A 208 14.22 0.68 -16.09
C CYS A 208 13.90 1.84 -15.12
N THR A 209 14.93 2.34 -14.44
CA THR A 209 14.85 3.47 -13.49
C THR A 209 15.22 4.82 -14.11
N VAL A 210 15.52 4.83 -15.42
CA VAL A 210 15.93 6.04 -16.15
C VAL A 210 17.19 6.70 -15.55
N CYS A 211 18.10 5.95 -14.93
CA CYS A 211 19.33 6.46 -14.31
C CYS A 211 20.34 7.02 -15.31
N LYS A 212 20.27 6.61 -16.60
CA LYS A 212 21.16 7.01 -17.71
C LYS A 212 22.62 6.51 -17.59
N ASP A 213 22.97 5.66 -16.64
CA ASP A 213 24.32 5.11 -16.51
C ASP A 213 24.77 4.39 -17.78
N CYS A 214 23.86 3.67 -18.45
CA CYS A 214 24.12 3.02 -19.73
C CYS A 214 24.47 3.99 -20.86
N VAL A 215 23.99 5.23 -20.80
CA VAL A 215 24.35 6.30 -21.75
C VAL A 215 25.74 6.83 -21.44
N GLY A 216 26.06 7.04 -20.14
CA GLY A 216 27.35 7.59 -19.70
C GLY A 216 28.55 6.68 -19.99
N VAL A 217 28.36 5.33 -19.98
CA VAL A 217 29.44 4.37 -20.28
C VAL A 217 29.58 4.03 -21.76
N CYS A 218 28.68 4.55 -22.61
CA CYS A 218 28.72 4.26 -24.04
C CYS A 218 29.94 4.90 -24.68
N PRO A 219 30.84 4.12 -25.37
CA PRO A 219 32.07 4.64 -25.93
C PRO A 219 31.88 5.46 -27.21
N THR A 220 30.69 5.39 -27.83
CA THR A 220 30.39 6.07 -29.09
C THR A 220 30.04 7.56 -28.84
N SER A 221 30.38 8.42 -29.77
CA SER A 221 30.03 9.85 -29.75
C SER A 221 29.33 10.22 -31.06
N PRO A 222 28.03 10.56 -31.04
CA PRO A 222 27.13 10.56 -29.88
C PRO A 222 26.85 9.12 -29.34
N PRO A 223 26.35 9.00 -28.08
CA PRO A 223 26.02 7.72 -27.51
C PRO A 223 24.98 6.96 -28.34
N ALA A 224 25.16 5.64 -28.50
CA ALA A 224 24.23 4.80 -29.24
C ALA A 224 22.89 4.57 -28.50
N LEU A 225 22.81 4.97 -27.22
CA LEU A 225 21.63 4.83 -26.37
C LEU A 225 21.03 6.20 -26.03
N GLU A 226 19.71 6.33 -26.20
CA GLU A 226 18.94 7.49 -25.71
C GLU A 226 17.92 6.97 -24.68
N VAL A 227 17.98 7.50 -23.45
CA VAL A 227 17.07 7.13 -22.36
C VAL A 227 16.23 8.33 -21.98
N SER A 228 14.92 8.17 -22.11
CA SER A 228 13.90 9.15 -21.81
C SER A 228 12.66 8.47 -21.19
N TRP A 229 11.55 9.16 -21.06
CA TRP A 229 10.28 8.63 -20.57
C TRP A 229 9.09 9.21 -21.34
N ASN A 230 7.96 8.50 -21.28
CA ASN A 230 6.70 9.01 -21.76
C ASN A 230 6.07 9.88 -20.67
N LYS A 231 5.52 11.05 -21.05
CA LYS A 231 4.92 11.99 -20.09
C LYS A 231 3.55 11.56 -19.61
N ASP A 232 2.78 10.87 -20.48
CA ASP A 232 1.38 10.55 -20.29
C ASP A 232 1.16 9.04 -20.05
N VAL A 233 2.26 8.31 -19.76
CA VAL A 233 2.22 6.87 -19.46
C VAL A 233 2.99 6.62 -18.18
N PHE A 234 2.35 5.93 -17.23
CA PHE A 234 2.90 5.66 -15.91
C PHE A 234 2.88 4.16 -15.60
N VAL A 235 3.84 3.73 -14.81
CA VAL A 235 3.82 2.44 -14.13
C VAL A 235 3.48 2.69 -12.68
N LEU A 236 2.38 2.11 -12.21
CA LEU A 236 1.90 2.18 -10.82
C LEU A 236 2.15 0.84 -10.14
N ASP A 237 2.95 0.84 -9.10
CA ASP A 237 3.22 -0.31 -8.25
C ASP A 237 2.45 -0.17 -6.93
N ILE A 238 1.66 -1.19 -6.59
CA ILE A 238 0.88 -1.24 -5.35
C ILE A 238 1.16 -2.57 -4.66
N GLU A 239 1.48 -2.50 -3.37
CA GLU A 239 1.61 -3.68 -2.50
C GLU A 239 0.71 -3.50 -1.27
N SER A 240 -0.23 -4.41 -1.10
CA SER A 240 -1.13 -4.47 0.05
C SER A 240 -0.39 -4.97 1.29
N THR A 241 -0.76 -4.47 2.46
CA THR A 241 -0.39 -5.05 3.77
C THR A 241 -1.05 -6.42 4.01
N GLY A 242 -2.01 -6.81 3.16
CA GLY A 242 -2.85 -8.00 3.30
C GLY A 242 -4.20 -7.71 3.98
N ALA A 243 -4.42 -6.48 4.47
CA ALA A 243 -5.70 -6.08 5.06
C ALA A 243 -6.84 -6.12 4.04
N LEU A 244 -6.56 -5.74 2.80
CA LEU A 244 -7.50 -5.74 1.67
C LEU A 244 -6.80 -6.28 0.41
N PRO A 245 -7.52 -6.96 -0.50
CA PRO A 245 -7.02 -7.27 -1.83
C PRO A 245 -6.70 -5.98 -2.60
N VAL A 246 -5.64 -6.00 -3.42
CA VAL A 246 -5.20 -4.82 -4.19
C VAL A 246 -6.30 -4.26 -5.09
N GLU A 247 -7.11 -5.12 -5.70
CA GLU A 247 -8.26 -4.69 -6.51
C GLU A 247 -9.25 -3.83 -5.72
N ARG A 248 -9.57 -4.29 -4.50
CA ARG A 248 -10.50 -3.56 -3.62
C ARG A 248 -9.92 -2.20 -3.24
N ILE A 249 -8.63 -2.13 -2.94
CA ILE A 249 -7.93 -0.87 -2.60
C ILE A 249 -8.06 0.14 -3.73
N VAL A 250 -7.77 -0.27 -4.98
CA VAL A 250 -7.86 0.61 -6.15
C VAL A 250 -9.29 1.07 -6.40
N LEU A 251 -10.25 0.15 -6.31
CA LEU A 251 -11.67 0.47 -6.49
C LEU A 251 -12.17 1.48 -5.46
N GLU A 252 -11.84 1.27 -4.18
CA GLU A 252 -12.21 2.20 -3.11
C GLU A 252 -11.54 3.57 -3.29
N ALA A 253 -10.28 3.61 -3.69
CA ALA A 253 -9.58 4.86 -3.96
C ALA A 253 -10.25 5.66 -5.10
N LEU A 254 -10.68 4.99 -6.17
CA LEU A 254 -11.40 5.62 -7.28
C LEU A 254 -12.80 6.10 -6.86
N LYS A 255 -13.52 5.35 -6.03
CA LYS A 255 -14.81 5.79 -5.46
C LYS A 255 -14.64 7.05 -4.61
N ILE A 256 -13.60 7.10 -3.78
CA ILE A 256 -13.30 8.27 -2.95
C ILE A 256 -12.98 9.48 -3.82
N LEU A 257 -12.17 9.30 -4.87
CA LEU A 257 -11.84 10.37 -5.81
C LEU A 257 -13.09 10.91 -6.52
N ASN A 258 -13.95 10.02 -7.00
CA ASN A 258 -15.22 10.38 -7.66
C ASN A 258 -16.14 11.16 -6.71
N LYS A 259 -16.32 10.65 -5.47
CA LYS A 259 -17.13 11.33 -4.44
C LYS A 259 -16.62 12.73 -4.14
N LYS A 260 -15.30 12.94 -4.08
CA LYS A 260 -14.71 14.27 -3.90
C LYS A 260 -15.02 15.23 -5.06
N ALA A 261 -14.97 14.71 -6.30
CA ALA A 261 -15.30 15.51 -7.46
C ALA A 261 -16.78 15.88 -7.50
N GLU A 262 -17.68 14.97 -7.13
CA GLU A 262 -19.12 15.21 -7.01
C GLU A 262 -19.42 16.28 -5.96
N LEU A 263 -18.88 16.15 -4.75
CA LEU A 263 -19.04 17.14 -3.67
C LEU A 263 -18.53 18.52 -4.05
N PHE A 264 -17.43 18.59 -4.80
CA PHE A 264 -16.91 19.85 -5.31
C PHE A 264 -17.87 20.52 -6.30
N LEU A 265 -18.44 19.73 -7.21
CA LEU A 265 -19.43 20.22 -8.17
C LEU A 265 -20.72 20.69 -7.49
N GLU A 266 -21.21 19.97 -6.49
CA GLU A 266 -22.38 20.37 -5.68
C GLU A 266 -22.15 21.71 -5.00
N GLN A 267 -21.00 21.91 -4.35
CA GLN A 267 -20.67 23.18 -3.68
C GLN A 267 -20.56 24.36 -4.64
N LEU A 268 -20.10 24.11 -5.87
CA LEU A 268 -20.06 25.15 -6.91
C LEU A 268 -21.46 25.52 -7.43
N SER A 269 -22.36 24.54 -7.53
CA SER A 269 -23.74 24.80 -7.99
C SER A 269 -24.54 25.58 -6.95
N VAL A 270 -24.42 25.25 -5.66
CA VAL A 270 -25.08 25.97 -4.56
C VAL A 270 -24.66 27.44 -4.53
N LYS A 271 -23.37 27.75 -4.72
CA LYS A 271 -22.90 29.14 -4.74
C LYS A 271 -23.47 29.96 -5.90
N LYS A 272 -23.65 29.33 -7.07
CA LYS A 272 -24.28 30.02 -8.23
C LYS A 272 -25.74 30.40 -7.97
N ASP A 273 -26.48 29.55 -7.26
CA ASP A 273 -27.90 29.84 -6.91
C ASP A 273 -28.04 30.89 -5.80
N GLU A 274 -27.06 31.04 -4.93
CA GLU A 274 -27.02 32.11 -3.92
C GLU A 274 -26.67 33.48 -4.52
N GLU A 275 -25.70 33.52 -5.45
CA GLU A 275 -25.35 34.78 -6.15
C GLU A 275 -26.48 35.24 -7.10
N ALA A 276 -27.20 34.31 -7.73
CA ALA A 276 -28.35 34.62 -8.60
C ALA A 276 -29.60 35.14 -7.81
N LYS A 277 -29.63 35.03 -6.49
CA LYS A 277 -30.72 35.53 -5.63
C LYS A 277 -30.43 36.91 -4.98
N VAL A 278 -29.25 37.47 -5.21
CA VAL A 278 -28.80 38.75 -4.64
C VAL A 278 -28.90 39.88 -5.66
N ASP A 279 -29.17 39.60 -6.94
CA ASP A 279 -29.54 40.53 -8.01
C ASP A 279 -31.09 40.59 -8.17
#